data_f338af00ab405a7a413c04c4ed90ec54
#
_entry.id   f338af00ab405a7a413c04c4ed90ec54
#
_cell.length_a   1.000
_cell.length_b   1.000
_cell.length_c   1.000
_cell.angle_alpha   90.00
_cell.angle_beta   90.00
_cell.angle_gamma   90.00
#
_symmetry.space_group_name_H-M   'P 1'
#
loop_
_entity.id
_entity.type
_entity.pdbx_description
1 polymer ?
#
loop_
_entity_poly.entity_id
_entity_poly.type
_entity_poly.pdbx_seq_one_letter_code
_entity_poly.pdbx_strand_id
1 'polypeptide(L)'
;MRKALISALMMTLLILPGCGGREERMQTGFQTLRQAVTMAERVEAQVELAANYGGTVSAYTLAMTYDGQETVVEVLAPELIAGIRASAQKGETTVAYEDVILGAGPLDEEGLTPVSALPVMMNAIASGYVELLWWESDYIAARLYVGETSVLTLWIDGETLTPVSGEISSGGETVVACQFTDWKIT
;
A
#
# COMPACT_ATOMS: atom_id res chain seq x y z
N MET A 1 8.05 40.90 45.39
CA MET A 1 7.65 41.07 43.97
C MET A 1 8.51 40.28 42.98
N ARG A 2 9.84 40.20 43.11
CA ARG A 2 10.71 39.40 42.18
C ARG A 2 10.44 37.87 42.21
N LYS A 3 10.08 37.29 43.35
CA LYS A 3 9.80 35.85 43.47
C LYS A 3 8.45 35.45 42.87
N ALA A 4 7.45 36.34 42.87
CA ALA A 4 6.13 36.08 42.26
C ALA A 4 6.19 36.16 40.71
N LEU A 5 7.07 37.04 40.17
CA LEU A 5 7.29 37.14 38.71
C LEU A 5 8.01 35.92 38.14
N ILE A 6 8.96 35.29 38.87
CA ILE A 6 9.67 34.09 38.45
C ILE A 6 8.71 32.86 38.48
N SER A 7 7.81 32.81 39.47
CA SER A 7 6.83 31.73 39.56
C SER A 7 5.77 31.80 38.45
N ALA A 8 5.35 33.02 38.06
CA ALA A 8 4.42 33.21 36.92
C ALA A 8 5.08 32.89 35.57
N LEU A 9 6.37 33.21 35.39
CA LEU A 9 7.11 32.88 34.17
C LEU A 9 7.35 31.38 34.01
N MET A 10 7.53 30.63 35.14
CA MET A 10 7.74 29.20 35.11
C MET A 10 6.43 28.42 34.84
N MET A 11 5.27 28.99 35.18
CA MET A 11 3.97 28.40 34.95
C MET A 11 3.46 28.58 33.51
N THR A 12 3.95 29.62 32.80
CA THR A 12 3.61 29.87 31.40
C THR A 12 4.40 28.96 30.42
N LEU A 13 5.49 28.34 30.86
CA LEU A 13 6.31 27.43 30.03
C LEU A 13 5.71 26.02 29.91
N LEU A 14 4.68 25.69 30.71
CA LEU A 14 4.04 24.38 30.74
C LEU A 14 2.83 24.24 29.82
N ILE A 15 2.47 25.27 29.07
CA ILE A 15 1.34 25.24 28.13
C ILE A 15 1.87 25.48 26.71
N LEU A 16 2.83 24.67 26.27
CA LEU A 16 3.04 24.47 24.84
C LEU A 16 2.09 23.32 24.43
N PRO A 17 1.01 23.60 23.69
CA PRO A 17 0.26 22.55 23.05
C PRO A 17 1.24 21.88 22.10
N GLY A 18 1.59 20.62 22.39
CA GLY A 18 2.47 19.86 21.53
C GLY A 18 1.87 19.80 20.12
N CYS A 19 2.56 20.36 19.13
CA CYS A 19 2.27 20.22 17.70
C CYS A 19 2.43 18.75 17.21
N GLY A 20 2.59 17.78 18.10
CA GLY A 20 2.81 16.38 17.78
C GLY A 20 1.57 15.57 17.36
N GLY A 21 0.36 16.04 17.67
CA GLY A 21 -0.82 15.20 17.54
C GLY A 21 -1.15 14.74 16.11
N ARG A 22 -0.85 15.52 15.08
CA ARG A 22 -1.15 15.14 13.69
C ARG A 22 -0.07 14.22 13.09
N GLU A 23 1.18 14.50 13.42
CA GLU A 23 2.32 13.67 12.99
C GLU A 23 2.32 12.31 13.70
N GLU A 24 2.07 12.29 15.00
CA GLU A 24 1.93 11.06 15.78
C GLU A 24 0.76 10.19 15.26
N ARG A 25 -0.39 10.79 14.95
CA ARG A 25 -1.53 10.09 14.36
C ARG A 25 -1.21 9.48 13.00
N MET A 26 -0.44 10.16 12.17
CA MET A 26 -0.01 9.66 10.86
C MET A 26 0.90 8.44 11.01
N GLN A 27 1.93 8.53 11.85
CA GLN A 27 2.84 7.41 12.11
C GLN A 27 2.09 6.23 12.73
N THR A 28 1.25 6.48 13.74
CA THR A 28 0.45 5.44 14.38
C THR A 28 -0.53 4.81 13.41
N GLY A 29 -1.19 5.60 12.56
CA GLY A 29 -2.15 5.11 11.56
C GLY A 29 -1.50 4.16 10.56
N PHE A 30 -0.33 4.53 10.00
CA PHE A 30 0.40 3.63 9.11
C PHE A 30 0.87 2.35 9.82
N GLN A 31 1.37 2.45 11.05
CA GLN A 31 1.79 1.28 11.82
C GLN A 31 0.60 0.37 12.18
N THR A 32 -0.57 0.94 12.43
CA THR A 32 -1.81 0.17 12.69
C THR A 32 -2.21 -0.62 11.45
N LEU A 33 -2.21 -0.01 10.26
CA LEU A 33 -2.46 -0.73 9.00
C LEU A 33 -1.43 -1.85 8.80
N ARG A 34 -0.13 -1.54 8.95
CA ARG A 34 0.95 -2.53 8.82
C ARG A 34 0.75 -3.72 9.76
N GLN A 35 0.46 -3.44 11.01
CA GLN A 35 0.20 -4.48 12.00
C GLN A 35 -1.04 -5.31 11.64
N ALA A 36 -2.12 -4.66 11.24
CA ALA A 36 -3.34 -5.34 10.83
C ALA A 36 -3.08 -6.29 9.64
N VAL A 37 -2.37 -5.83 8.61
CA VAL A 37 -2.00 -6.67 7.45
C VAL A 37 -1.06 -7.82 7.84
N THR A 38 -0.08 -7.55 8.72
CA THR A 38 0.91 -8.57 9.12
C THR A 38 0.31 -9.67 9.99
N MET A 39 -0.72 -9.33 10.80
CA MET A 39 -1.37 -10.26 11.73
C MET A 39 -2.63 -10.91 11.15
N ALA A 40 -3.08 -10.47 9.98
CA ALA A 40 -4.28 -10.98 9.35
C ALA A 40 -4.13 -12.45 8.96
N GLU A 41 -5.17 -13.25 9.17
CA GLU A 41 -5.30 -14.57 8.55
C GLU A 41 -5.55 -14.42 7.05
N ARG A 42 -6.27 -13.34 6.67
CA ARG A 42 -6.57 -13.04 5.28
C ARG A 42 -6.89 -11.57 5.07
N VAL A 43 -6.37 -11.01 3.99
CA VAL A 43 -6.75 -9.70 3.44
C VAL A 43 -7.39 -9.93 2.08
N GLU A 44 -8.53 -9.32 1.82
CA GLU A 44 -9.24 -9.35 0.55
C GLU A 44 -9.51 -7.94 0.06
N ALA A 45 -9.43 -7.73 -1.24
CA ALA A 45 -9.83 -6.48 -1.88
C ALA A 45 -10.24 -6.71 -3.33
N GLN A 46 -11.13 -5.86 -3.84
CA GLN A 46 -11.28 -5.64 -5.26
C GLN A 46 -10.44 -4.43 -5.64
N VAL A 47 -9.81 -4.47 -6.81
CA VAL A 47 -8.83 -3.46 -7.24
C VAL A 47 -9.10 -3.07 -8.69
N GLU A 48 -9.32 -1.79 -8.92
CA GLU A 48 -9.27 -1.20 -10.25
C GLU A 48 -7.83 -0.76 -10.51
N LEU A 49 -7.17 -1.35 -11.52
CA LEU A 49 -5.77 -1.13 -11.79
C LEU A 49 -5.59 -0.63 -13.23
N ALA A 50 -4.80 0.43 -13.39
CA ALA A 50 -4.32 0.94 -14.65
C ALA A 50 -2.81 0.76 -14.77
N ALA A 51 -2.35 0.17 -15.87
CA ALA A 51 -0.93 0.03 -16.17
C ALA A 51 -0.60 0.83 -17.45
N ASN A 52 0.43 1.67 -17.38
CA ASN A 52 0.90 2.52 -18.46
C ASN A 52 2.24 2.02 -19.01
N TYR A 53 2.25 1.56 -20.23
CA TYR A 53 3.43 1.09 -20.93
C TYR A 53 3.71 1.97 -22.16
N GLY A 54 4.58 2.97 -21.96
CA GLY A 54 5.01 3.82 -23.08
C GLY A 54 3.88 4.61 -23.74
N GLY A 55 2.91 5.08 -22.94
CA GLY A 55 1.77 5.87 -23.41
C GLY A 55 0.53 5.04 -23.77
N THR A 56 0.60 3.71 -23.65
CA THR A 56 -0.59 2.84 -23.77
C THR A 56 -1.05 2.46 -22.37
N VAL A 57 -2.27 2.86 -22.01
CA VAL A 57 -2.88 2.52 -20.72
C VAL A 57 -3.82 1.34 -20.89
N SER A 58 -3.60 0.31 -20.09
CA SER A 58 -4.48 -0.86 -19.97
C SER A 58 -5.14 -0.86 -18.62
N ALA A 59 -6.45 -1.08 -18.57
CA ALA A 59 -7.25 -1.12 -17.35
C ALA A 59 -7.67 -2.55 -17.02
N TYR A 60 -7.66 -2.88 -15.72
CA TYR A 60 -8.00 -4.18 -15.19
C TYR A 60 -8.88 -4.02 -13.95
N THR A 61 -9.83 -4.94 -13.78
CA THR A 61 -10.49 -5.18 -12.50
C THR A 61 -9.97 -6.49 -11.95
N LEU A 62 -9.44 -6.44 -10.74
CA LEU A 62 -8.76 -7.58 -10.10
C LEU A 62 -9.42 -7.88 -8.76
N ALA A 63 -9.48 -9.17 -8.41
CA ALA A 63 -9.69 -9.61 -7.02
C ALA A 63 -8.35 -10.01 -6.43
N MET A 64 -8.06 -9.55 -5.22
CA MET A 64 -6.83 -9.86 -4.50
C MET A 64 -7.15 -10.56 -3.19
N THR A 65 -6.34 -11.58 -2.87
CA THR A 65 -6.27 -12.16 -1.53
C THR A 65 -4.81 -12.28 -1.08
N TYR A 66 -4.56 -12.04 0.20
CA TYR A 66 -3.25 -12.13 0.83
C TYR A 66 -3.39 -12.79 2.21
N ASP A 67 -2.51 -13.74 2.54
CA ASP A 67 -2.54 -14.51 3.80
C ASP A 67 -1.25 -14.38 4.62
N GLY A 68 -0.42 -13.37 4.33
CA GLY A 68 0.88 -13.17 4.98
C GLY A 68 2.04 -13.90 4.29
N GLN A 69 1.78 -14.86 3.41
CA GLN A 69 2.79 -15.62 2.67
C GLN A 69 2.58 -15.60 1.17
N GLU A 70 1.34 -15.66 0.75
CA GLU A 70 0.93 -15.72 -0.64
C GLU A 70 0.01 -14.54 -0.97
N THR A 71 0.21 -13.95 -2.14
CA THR A 71 -0.76 -13.04 -2.74
C THR A 71 -1.32 -13.70 -3.99
N VAL A 72 -2.63 -13.88 -4.02
CA VAL A 72 -3.35 -14.36 -5.21
C VAL A 72 -4.08 -13.18 -5.83
N VAL A 73 -3.91 -13.02 -7.13
CA VAL A 73 -4.56 -11.99 -7.96
C VAL A 73 -5.36 -12.71 -9.04
N GLU A 74 -6.67 -12.46 -9.08
CA GLU A 74 -7.56 -12.98 -10.13
C GLU A 74 -8.04 -11.83 -11.01
N VAL A 75 -7.94 -11.99 -12.32
CA VAL A 75 -8.43 -11.03 -13.30
C VAL A 75 -9.94 -11.20 -13.45
N LEU A 76 -10.72 -10.16 -13.13
CA LEU A 76 -12.17 -10.09 -13.32
C LEU A 76 -12.53 -9.41 -14.65
N ALA A 77 -11.74 -8.42 -15.06
CA ALA A 77 -11.88 -7.72 -16.34
C ALA A 77 -10.49 -7.30 -16.87
N PRO A 78 -10.31 -7.20 -18.18
CA PRO A 78 -11.29 -7.38 -19.28
C PRO A 78 -11.67 -8.85 -19.51
N GLU A 79 -12.86 -9.09 -20.08
CA GLU A 79 -13.45 -10.41 -20.31
C GLU A 79 -12.52 -11.40 -21.05
N LEU A 80 -11.70 -10.87 -21.98
CA LEU A 80 -10.77 -11.70 -22.77
C LEU A 80 -9.76 -12.49 -21.92
N ILE A 81 -9.42 -12.00 -20.75
CA ILE A 81 -8.44 -12.62 -19.82
C ILE A 81 -9.03 -12.87 -18.43
N ALA A 82 -10.34 -12.70 -18.27
CA ALA A 82 -11.02 -12.98 -17.02
C ALA A 82 -10.85 -14.45 -16.62
N GLY A 83 -10.69 -14.70 -15.30
CA GLY A 83 -10.42 -16.01 -14.74
C GLY A 83 -8.94 -16.39 -14.70
N ILE A 84 -8.04 -15.62 -15.29
CA ILE A 84 -6.60 -15.80 -15.06
C ILE A 84 -6.29 -15.49 -13.60
N ARG A 85 -5.59 -16.41 -12.94
CA ARG A 85 -5.09 -16.26 -11.58
C ARG A 85 -3.58 -16.24 -11.57
N ALA A 86 -3.00 -15.30 -10.86
CA ALA A 86 -1.58 -15.29 -10.55
C ALA A 86 -1.40 -15.45 -9.05
N SER A 87 -0.46 -16.28 -8.64
CA SER A 87 -0.08 -16.48 -7.24
C SER A 87 1.40 -16.12 -7.09
N ALA A 88 1.69 -15.27 -6.13
CA ALA A 88 3.04 -14.88 -5.76
C ALA A 88 3.34 -15.37 -4.34
N GLN A 89 4.29 -16.28 -4.20
CA GLN A 89 4.70 -16.86 -2.92
C GLN A 89 6.22 -17.08 -2.91
N LYS A 90 6.90 -16.66 -1.84
CA LYS A 90 8.35 -16.84 -1.65
C LYS A 90 9.22 -16.34 -2.81
N GLY A 91 8.80 -15.25 -3.47
CA GLY A 91 9.53 -14.68 -4.59
C GLY A 91 9.31 -15.38 -5.93
N GLU A 92 8.48 -16.41 -5.99
CA GLU A 92 8.12 -17.11 -7.22
C GLU A 92 6.67 -16.78 -7.61
N THR A 93 6.42 -16.77 -8.91
CA THR A 93 5.10 -16.52 -9.47
C THR A 93 4.62 -17.70 -10.27
N THR A 94 3.36 -18.08 -10.06
CA THR A 94 2.64 -19.04 -10.90
C THR A 94 1.43 -18.36 -11.52
N VAL A 95 1.07 -18.78 -12.73
CA VAL A 95 -0.14 -18.32 -13.41
C VAL A 95 -1.00 -19.52 -13.73
N ALA A 96 -2.25 -19.45 -13.38
CA ALA A 96 -3.25 -20.50 -13.64
C ALA A 96 -4.39 -19.94 -14.50
N TYR A 97 -4.85 -20.71 -15.44
CA TYR A 97 -6.06 -20.45 -16.21
C TYR A 97 -6.76 -21.77 -16.50
N GLU A 98 -8.03 -21.89 -16.13
CA GLU A 98 -8.77 -23.16 -16.13
C GLU A 98 -7.99 -24.26 -15.36
N ASP A 99 -7.67 -25.37 -16.01
CA ASP A 99 -6.93 -26.50 -15.42
C ASP A 99 -5.42 -26.46 -15.69
N VAL A 100 -4.90 -25.36 -16.28
CA VAL A 100 -3.49 -25.21 -16.63
C VAL A 100 -2.81 -24.32 -15.61
N ILE A 101 -1.72 -24.81 -15.01
CA ILE A 101 -0.84 -24.05 -14.10
C ILE A 101 0.55 -23.99 -14.71
N LEU A 102 1.10 -22.78 -14.82
CA LEU A 102 2.42 -22.51 -15.37
C LEU A 102 3.26 -21.74 -14.34
N GLY A 103 4.51 -22.17 -14.16
CA GLY A 103 5.50 -21.35 -13.47
C GLY A 103 5.83 -20.13 -14.33
N ALA A 104 5.63 -18.94 -13.80
CA ALA A 104 5.95 -17.68 -14.48
C ALA A 104 7.34 -17.15 -14.12
N GLY A 105 8.06 -17.85 -13.21
CA GLY A 105 9.38 -17.47 -12.75
C GLY A 105 9.38 -16.54 -11.55
N PRO A 106 10.49 -15.84 -11.28
CA PRO A 106 10.62 -14.95 -10.15
C PRO A 106 9.60 -13.80 -10.22
N LEU A 107 9.12 -13.37 -9.05
CA LEU A 107 8.30 -12.18 -8.94
C LEU A 107 9.10 -10.96 -9.41
N ASP A 108 8.49 -10.13 -10.24
CA ASP A 108 9.01 -8.80 -10.54
C ASP A 108 8.94 -7.93 -9.28
N GLU A 109 10.08 -7.71 -8.64
CA GLU A 109 10.19 -6.98 -7.37
C GLU A 109 9.91 -5.48 -7.51
N GLU A 110 9.97 -4.94 -8.73
CA GLU A 110 9.62 -3.55 -9.03
C GLU A 110 8.10 -3.31 -9.07
N GLY A 111 7.30 -4.38 -9.24
CA GLY A 111 5.84 -4.30 -9.26
C GLY A 111 5.25 -3.59 -10.48
N LEU A 112 5.96 -3.63 -11.60
CA LEU A 112 5.61 -2.84 -12.79
C LEU A 112 4.59 -3.53 -13.71
N THR A 113 4.09 -4.70 -13.34
CA THR A 113 3.07 -5.43 -14.11
C THR A 113 1.78 -5.59 -13.30
N PRO A 114 0.62 -5.76 -13.95
CA PRO A 114 -0.65 -5.98 -13.24
C PRO A 114 -0.61 -7.20 -12.28
N VAL A 115 0.22 -8.20 -12.61
CA VAL A 115 0.37 -9.42 -11.81
C VAL A 115 1.28 -9.21 -10.60
N SER A 116 2.36 -8.43 -10.75
CA SER A 116 3.36 -8.21 -9.69
C SER A 116 3.00 -7.03 -8.78
N ALA A 117 2.24 -6.06 -9.27
CA ALA A 117 1.95 -4.82 -8.53
C ALA A 117 1.34 -5.07 -7.15
N LEU A 118 0.26 -5.86 -7.07
CA LEU A 118 -0.43 -6.11 -5.81
C LEU A 118 0.40 -6.94 -4.82
N PRO A 119 1.09 -8.04 -5.22
CA PRO A 119 2.05 -8.72 -4.35
C PRO A 119 3.13 -7.80 -3.79
N VAL A 120 3.71 -6.95 -4.64
CA VAL A 120 4.75 -6.00 -4.23
C VAL A 120 4.19 -4.95 -3.27
N MET A 121 2.99 -4.42 -3.53
CA MET A 121 2.31 -3.49 -2.61
C MET A 121 2.02 -4.14 -1.25
N MET A 122 1.52 -5.38 -1.21
CA MET A 122 1.25 -6.09 0.04
C MET A 122 2.52 -6.33 0.84
N ASN A 123 3.61 -6.76 0.18
CA ASN A 123 4.91 -6.92 0.82
C ASN A 123 5.46 -5.59 1.36
N ALA A 124 5.31 -4.50 0.59
CA ALA A 124 5.74 -3.17 1.02
C ALA A 124 4.95 -2.67 2.24
N ILE A 125 3.62 -2.86 2.27
CA ILE A 125 2.78 -2.53 3.44
C ILE A 125 3.23 -3.34 4.65
N ALA A 126 3.41 -4.66 4.50
CA ALA A 126 3.74 -5.57 5.59
C ALA A 126 5.13 -5.30 6.18
N SER A 127 6.15 -5.09 5.35
CA SER A 127 7.56 -5.07 5.78
C SER A 127 8.46 -4.07 5.07
N GLY A 128 7.95 -3.29 4.09
CA GLY A 128 8.75 -2.38 3.28
C GLY A 128 9.33 -1.20 4.08
N TYR A 129 10.40 -0.61 3.55
CA TYR A 129 10.98 0.60 4.10
C TYR A 129 10.16 1.83 3.73
N VAL A 130 9.71 2.56 4.75
CA VAL A 130 8.98 3.82 4.59
C VAL A 130 9.99 4.96 4.47
N GLU A 131 10.01 5.62 3.32
CA GLU A 131 10.83 6.80 3.09
C GLU A 131 10.20 8.03 3.72
N LEU A 132 8.90 8.23 3.49
CA LEU A 132 8.19 9.44 3.89
C LEU A 132 6.73 9.14 4.21
N LEU A 133 6.20 9.83 5.22
CA LEU A 133 4.78 9.91 5.52
C LEU A 133 4.35 11.37 5.48
N TRP A 134 3.17 11.66 4.91
CA TRP A 134 2.57 13.01 4.96
C TRP A 134 1.05 12.93 4.95
N TRP A 135 0.42 14.01 5.36
CA TRP A 135 -1.01 14.17 5.20
C TRP A 135 -1.32 14.81 3.85
N GLU A 136 -2.23 14.20 3.11
CA GLU A 136 -2.80 14.75 1.90
C GLU A 136 -4.33 14.81 2.06
N SER A 137 -4.85 15.99 2.36
CA SER A 137 -6.25 16.18 2.80
C SER A 137 -6.56 15.32 4.03
N ASP A 138 -7.45 14.33 3.89
CA ASP A 138 -7.87 13.42 4.95
C ASP A 138 -7.17 12.04 4.86
N TYR A 139 -6.23 11.89 3.92
CA TYR A 139 -5.48 10.66 3.71
C TYR A 139 -4.09 10.74 4.33
N ILE A 140 -3.63 9.63 4.87
CA ILE A 140 -2.23 9.40 5.17
C ILE A 140 -1.58 8.88 3.90
N ALA A 141 -0.66 9.65 3.32
CA ALA A 141 0.13 9.21 2.20
C ALA A 141 1.46 8.65 2.71
N ALA A 142 1.83 7.48 2.20
CA ALA A 142 3.07 6.79 2.54
C ALA A 142 3.87 6.51 1.27
N ARG A 143 5.15 6.92 1.27
CA ARG A 143 6.09 6.57 0.22
C ARG A 143 7.01 5.47 0.71
N LEU A 144 7.05 4.36 -0.05
CA LEU A 144 7.84 3.17 0.26
C LEU A 144 8.72 2.82 -0.93
N TYR A 145 9.94 2.35 -0.67
CA TYR A 145 10.75 1.76 -1.71
C TYR A 145 10.26 0.34 -2.05
N VAL A 146 10.23 0.03 -3.33
CA VAL A 146 9.92 -1.29 -3.89
C VAL A 146 10.96 -1.61 -4.95
N GLY A 147 11.53 -2.82 -4.88
CA GLY A 147 12.66 -3.15 -5.75
C GLY A 147 13.87 -2.22 -5.56
N GLU A 148 14.62 -1.97 -6.63
CA GLU A 148 15.83 -1.14 -6.61
C GLU A 148 15.56 0.29 -7.10
N THR A 149 14.63 0.48 -8.03
CA THR A 149 14.42 1.75 -8.74
C THR A 149 13.01 2.31 -8.65
N SER A 150 12.09 1.54 -8.08
CA SER A 150 10.68 1.89 -8.02
C SER A 150 10.25 2.36 -6.63
N VAL A 151 9.21 3.17 -6.63
CA VAL A 151 8.61 3.76 -5.43
C VAL A 151 7.11 3.51 -5.45
N LEU A 152 6.59 2.98 -4.35
CA LEU A 152 5.16 2.92 -4.08
C LEU A 152 4.73 4.17 -3.29
N THR A 153 3.74 4.89 -3.78
CA THR A 153 2.98 5.85 -3.00
C THR A 153 1.61 5.23 -2.68
N LEU A 154 1.29 5.12 -1.39
CA LEU A 154 0.05 4.53 -0.90
C LEU A 154 -0.75 5.59 -0.17
N TRP A 155 -2.04 5.75 -0.49
CA TRP A 155 -2.97 6.60 0.23
C TRP A 155 -3.88 5.74 1.10
N ILE A 156 -3.96 6.11 2.36
CA ILE A 156 -4.68 5.40 3.41
C ILE A 156 -5.72 6.38 3.96
N ASP A 157 -6.95 5.97 4.06
CA ASP A 157 -8.00 6.77 4.72
C ASP A 157 -7.63 7.04 6.17
N GLY A 158 -7.60 8.32 6.57
CA GLY A 158 -7.12 8.73 7.89
C GLY A 158 -8.06 8.39 9.04
N GLU A 159 -9.29 7.95 8.75
CA GLU A 159 -10.29 7.56 9.74
C GLU A 159 -10.39 6.04 9.86
N THR A 160 -10.56 5.34 8.74
CA THR A 160 -10.73 3.88 8.70
C THR A 160 -9.42 3.12 8.71
N LEU A 161 -8.30 3.79 8.38
CA LEU A 161 -6.95 3.24 8.23
C LEU A 161 -6.88 2.11 7.19
N THR A 162 -7.73 2.18 6.16
CA THR A 162 -7.73 1.25 5.03
C THR A 162 -7.06 1.87 3.81
N PRO A 163 -6.32 1.11 2.99
CA PRO A 163 -5.81 1.58 1.71
C PRO A 163 -6.95 2.02 0.79
N VAL A 164 -6.77 3.15 0.13
CA VAL A 164 -7.72 3.70 -0.85
C VAL A 164 -7.14 3.62 -2.25
N SER A 165 -5.87 3.99 -2.41
CA SER A 165 -5.19 3.94 -3.70
C SER A 165 -3.70 3.71 -3.52
N GLY A 166 -3.06 3.26 -4.60
CA GLY A 166 -1.62 3.07 -4.65
C GLY A 166 -1.07 3.34 -6.04
N GLU A 167 0.13 3.88 -6.12
CA GLU A 167 0.84 4.12 -7.36
C GLU A 167 2.26 3.60 -7.26
N ILE A 168 2.69 2.83 -8.27
CA ILE A 168 4.09 2.45 -8.43
C ILE A 168 4.69 3.28 -9.56
N SER A 169 5.74 4.01 -9.24
CA SER A 169 6.48 4.85 -10.16
C SER A 169 7.90 4.33 -10.34
N SER A 170 8.40 4.36 -11.56
CA SER A 170 9.79 4.04 -11.92
C SER A 170 10.35 5.14 -12.82
N GLY A 171 11.58 5.59 -12.54
CA GLY A 171 12.18 6.71 -13.28
C GLY A 171 11.42 8.04 -13.15
N GLY A 172 10.55 8.18 -12.15
CA GLY A 172 9.72 9.38 -11.92
C GLY A 172 8.39 9.38 -12.69
N GLU A 173 8.08 8.32 -13.42
CA GLU A 173 6.79 8.15 -14.13
C GLU A 173 5.95 7.09 -13.44
N THR A 174 4.64 7.35 -13.29
CA THR A 174 3.69 6.36 -12.77
C THR A 174 3.44 5.29 -13.83
N VAL A 175 3.83 4.06 -13.52
CA VAL A 175 3.66 2.88 -14.37
C VAL A 175 2.39 2.13 -14.01
N VAL A 176 2.11 1.98 -12.72
CA VAL A 176 0.90 1.31 -12.22
C VAL A 176 0.19 2.24 -11.25
N ALA A 177 -1.11 2.40 -11.44
CA ALA A 177 -2.00 3.07 -10.48
C ALA A 177 -3.19 2.17 -10.17
N CYS A 178 -3.60 2.12 -8.91
CA CYS A 178 -4.73 1.31 -8.49
C CYS A 178 -5.61 2.01 -7.45
N GLN A 179 -6.87 1.60 -7.41
CA GLN A 179 -7.84 1.96 -6.38
C GLN A 179 -8.36 0.69 -5.72
N PHE A 180 -8.36 0.67 -4.39
CA PHE A 180 -8.86 -0.44 -3.60
C PHE A 180 -10.32 -0.21 -3.25
N THR A 181 -11.14 -1.24 -3.44
CA THR A 181 -12.52 -1.29 -2.98
C THR A 181 -12.74 -2.58 -2.21
N ASP A 182 -13.78 -2.62 -1.38
CA ASP A 182 -14.13 -3.81 -0.58
C ASP A 182 -12.98 -4.39 0.26
N TRP A 183 -12.07 -3.52 0.72
CA TRP A 183 -10.96 -3.93 1.59
C TRP A 183 -11.46 -4.57 2.88
N LYS A 184 -11.06 -5.80 3.14
CA LYS A 184 -11.44 -6.61 4.31
C LYS A 184 -10.23 -7.30 4.90
N ILE A 185 -10.17 -7.32 6.22
CA ILE A 185 -9.15 -8.04 7.01
C ILE A 185 -9.88 -9.00 7.96
N THR A 186 -9.48 -10.27 7.95
CA THR A 186 -10.00 -11.32 8.84
C THR A 186 -8.88 -12.06 9.56
#